data_5dce7c32cb2e4fef3b7fdb2fc1218e2d
#
_entry.id   5dce7c32cb2e4fef3b7fdb2fc1218e2d
#
_cell.length_a   1.000
_cell.length_b   1.000
_cell.length_c   1.000
_cell.angle_alpha   90.00
_cell.angle_beta   90.00
_cell.angle_gamma   90.00
#
_symmetry.space_group_name_H-M   'P 1'
#
loop_
_entity.id
_entity.type
_entity.pdbx_description
1 polymer ?
#
loop_
_entity_poly.entity_id
_entity_poly.type
_entity_poly.pdbx_seq_one_letter_code
_entity_poly.pdbx_strand_id
1 'polypeptide(L)'
;MKSLLAQEYLRELHVVRQVSQHTIAAYTKDLDYLLARLDEQGLELADVSSDQVRSWVVKLHSQGQASRSIARMLSAWRGFYLWLGNQKGLVNKSPLSDIKAPKRNKPLPKALSVEQAISLVESANKESIQADVFLRARDRAIVELLYSSGLRLSELLGIDLSPTETKEHSSAGWIDFEAGEVMVLGKGKKRRTVPVGEAALQALKEWLVMRANYASTEKEVIQALFINKQGKRASARTIQQHLAALAVKAGLPTHVHPHMLRHSFASHVLQSSGDLRAVQEMLGHASITSTQIYTALDFQHLAQAYDLAHPRAKNKKSQ
;
A
#
# COMPACT_ATOMS: atom_id res chain seq x y z
N MET A 1 -34.89 -6.84 -4.18
CA MET A 1 -34.75 -6.55 -2.74
C MET A 1 -33.34 -6.82 -2.23
N LYS A 2 -32.77 -8.02 -2.42
CA LYS A 2 -31.42 -8.41 -1.96
C LYS A 2 -30.31 -7.42 -2.38
N SER A 3 -30.29 -7.00 -3.67
CA SER A 3 -29.31 -6.05 -4.19
C SER A 3 -29.39 -4.66 -3.55
N LEU A 4 -30.60 -4.17 -3.25
CA LEU A 4 -30.79 -2.89 -2.56
C LEU A 4 -30.24 -2.92 -1.14
N LEU A 5 -30.43 -4.03 -0.41
CA LEU A 5 -29.86 -4.21 0.94
C LEU A 5 -28.33 -4.23 0.90
N ALA A 6 -27.73 -4.88 -0.08
CA ALA A 6 -26.27 -4.88 -0.25
C ALA A 6 -25.73 -3.47 -0.56
N GLN A 7 -26.39 -2.71 -1.41
CA GLN A 7 -26.02 -1.32 -1.71
C GLN A 7 -26.14 -0.42 -0.48
N GLU A 8 -27.20 -0.57 0.31
CA GLU A 8 -27.41 0.19 1.55
C GLU A 8 -26.31 -0.11 2.58
N TYR A 9 -25.97 -1.38 2.76
CA TYR A 9 -24.85 -1.78 3.61
C TYR A 9 -23.51 -1.20 3.16
N LEU A 10 -23.20 -1.26 1.86
CA LEU A 10 -21.97 -0.69 1.30
C LEU A 10 -21.92 0.83 1.47
N ARG A 11 -23.06 1.51 1.32
CA ARG A 11 -23.19 2.95 1.56
C ARG A 11 -22.92 3.28 3.03
N GLU A 12 -23.48 2.51 3.98
CA GLU A 12 -23.20 2.69 5.40
C GLU A 12 -21.72 2.51 5.72
N LEU A 13 -21.09 1.46 5.18
CA LEU A 13 -19.64 1.25 5.34
C LEU A 13 -18.82 2.43 4.83
N HIS A 14 -19.23 3.02 3.71
CA HIS A 14 -18.53 4.15 3.13
C HIS A 14 -18.74 5.44 3.93
N VAL A 15 -19.99 5.80 4.23
CA VAL A 15 -20.36 7.07 4.82
C VAL A 15 -20.12 7.10 6.34
N VAL A 16 -20.58 6.05 7.05
CA VAL A 16 -20.53 6.02 8.52
C VAL A 16 -19.22 5.49 9.04
N ARG A 17 -18.72 4.38 8.46
CA ARG A 17 -17.49 3.73 8.92
C ARG A 17 -16.25 4.20 8.16
N GLN A 18 -16.37 5.10 7.20
CA GLN A 18 -15.29 5.68 6.40
C GLN A 18 -14.33 4.62 5.81
N VAL A 19 -14.88 3.49 5.39
CA VAL A 19 -14.12 2.41 4.78
C VAL A 19 -13.59 2.87 3.42
N SER A 20 -12.33 2.51 3.09
CA SER A 20 -11.68 2.96 1.85
C SER A 20 -12.43 2.52 0.60
N GLN A 21 -12.40 3.33 -0.45
CA GLN A 21 -13.04 3.00 -1.75
C GLN A 21 -12.56 1.65 -2.31
N HIS A 22 -11.27 1.32 -2.14
CA HIS A 22 -10.75 0.01 -2.56
C HIS A 22 -11.39 -1.16 -1.81
N THR A 23 -11.66 -1.00 -0.51
CA THR A 23 -12.34 -2.02 0.28
C THR A 23 -13.80 -2.12 -0.14
N ILE A 24 -14.48 -0.99 -0.36
CA ILE A 24 -15.86 -0.97 -0.86
C ILE A 24 -15.95 -1.70 -2.21
N ALA A 25 -15.09 -1.37 -3.18
CA ALA A 25 -15.06 -2.04 -4.48
C ALA A 25 -14.80 -3.56 -4.37
N ALA A 26 -13.96 -3.98 -3.42
CA ALA A 26 -13.72 -5.40 -3.16
C ALA A 26 -14.95 -6.07 -2.52
N TYR A 27 -15.57 -5.42 -1.54
CA TYR A 27 -16.77 -5.94 -0.88
C TYR A 27 -18.00 -5.97 -1.80
N THR A 28 -18.11 -5.01 -2.73
CA THR A 28 -19.15 -5.06 -3.78
C THR A 28 -19.05 -6.36 -4.55
N LYS A 29 -17.88 -6.69 -5.10
CA LYS A 29 -17.67 -7.94 -5.83
C LYS A 29 -17.93 -9.18 -4.97
N ASP A 30 -17.56 -9.12 -3.69
CA ASP A 30 -17.77 -10.24 -2.76
C ASP A 30 -19.26 -10.46 -2.46
N LEU A 31 -20.04 -9.38 -2.33
CA LEU A 31 -21.49 -9.43 -2.13
C LEU A 31 -22.22 -9.81 -3.42
N ASP A 32 -21.79 -9.31 -4.58
CA ASP A 32 -22.35 -9.71 -5.88
C ASP A 32 -22.25 -11.23 -6.08
N TYR A 33 -21.11 -11.83 -5.69
CA TYR A 33 -20.95 -13.27 -5.73
C TYR A 33 -21.94 -13.97 -4.79
N LEU A 34 -22.14 -13.48 -3.56
CA LEU A 34 -23.11 -14.03 -2.62
C LEU A 34 -24.52 -13.98 -3.22
N LEU A 35 -24.94 -12.83 -3.73
CA LEU A 35 -26.26 -12.63 -4.29
C LEU A 35 -26.49 -13.53 -5.51
N ALA A 36 -25.50 -13.67 -6.38
CA ALA A 36 -25.59 -14.60 -7.51
C ALA A 36 -25.80 -16.06 -7.06
N ARG A 37 -25.13 -16.49 -5.97
CA ARG A 37 -25.35 -17.84 -5.41
C ARG A 37 -26.77 -18.03 -4.85
N LEU A 38 -27.29 -16.99 -4.19
CA LEU A 38 -28.66 -17.01 -3.68
C LEU A 38 -29.67 -17.14 -4.82
N ASP A 39 -29.49 -16.36 -5.86
CA ASP A 39 -30.42 -16.36 -7.02
C ASP A 39 -30.35 -17.68 -7.80
N GLU A 40 -29.15 -18.26 -7.99
CA GLU A 40 -28.98 -19.58 -8.62
C GLU A 40 -29.66 -20.70 -7.84
N GLN A 41 -29.80 -20.59 -6.55
CA GLN A 41 -30.40 -21.61 -5.68
C GLN A 41 -31.84 -21.28 -5.26
N GLY A 42 -32.38 -20.14 -5.69
CA GLY A 42 -33.70 -19.67 -5.30
C GLY A 42 -33.86 -19.38 -3.81
N LEU A 43 -32.75 -18.99 -3.13
CA LEU A 43 -32.72 -18.76 -1.68
C LEU A 43 -32.93 -17.29 -1.32
N GLU A 44 -33.65 -17.06 -0.22
CA GLU A 44 -33.66 -15.75 0.41
C GLU A 44 -32.52 -15.62 1.43
N LEU A 45 -32.20 -14.37 1.81
CA LEU A 45 -31.10 -14.07 2.73
C LEU A 45 -31.26 -14.75 4.09
N ALA A 46 -32.49 -14.91 4.57
CA ALA A 46 -32.80 -15.55 5.86
C ALA A 46 -32.68 -17.09 5.82
N ASP A 47 -32.79 -17.70 4.63
CA ASP A 47 -32.86 -19.15 4.46
C ASP A 47 -31.49 -19.80 4.28
N VAL A 48 -30.43 -19.00 4.25
CA VAL A 48 -29.06 -19.49 4.07
C VAL A 48 -28.60 -20.27 5.29
N SER A 49 -28.22 -21.51 5.10
CA SER A 49 -27.63 -22.36 6.13
C SER A 49 -26.09 -22.29 6.16
N SER A 50 -25.50 -22.64 7.30
CA SER A 50 -24.05 -22.75 7.42
C SER A 50 -23.46 -23.81 6.47
N ASP A 51 -24.20 -24.88 6.16
CA ASP A 51 -23.73 -25.92 5.25
C ASP A 51 -23.66 -25.45 3.78
N GLN A 52 -24.60 -24.62 3.37
CA GLN A 52 -24.53 -23.97 2.06
C GLN A 52 -23.31 -23.07 1.96
N VAL A 53 -23.04 -22.22 2.96
CA VAL A 53 -21.84 -21.37 2.99
C VAL A 53 -20.58 -22.22 2.95
N ARG A 54 -20.50 -23.33 3.69
CA ARG A 54 -19.36 -24.27 3.63
C ARG A 54 -19.18 -24.84 2.22
N SER A 55 -20.25 -25.27 1.59
CA SER A 55 -20.23 -25.78 0.20
C SER A 55 -19.68 -24.72 -0.78
N TRP A 56 -20.12 -23.46 -0.67
CA TRP A 56 -19.62 -22.37 -1.52
C TRP A 56 -18.14 -22.11 -1.28
N VAL A 57 -17.69 -22.13 -0.03
CA VAL A 57 -16.26 -21.97 0.33
C VAL A 57 -15.42 -23.11 -0.26
N VAL A 58 -15.88 -24.35 -0.15
CA VAL A 58 -15.20 -25.52 -0.75
C VAL A 58 -15.10 -25.37 -2.25
N LYS A 59 -16.22 -24.98 -2.93
CA LYS A 59 -16.25 -24.75 -4.37
C LYS A 59 -15.28 -23.65 -4.81
N LEU A 60 -15.25 -22.52 -4.10
CA LEU A 60 -14.29 -21.44 -4.37
C LEU A 60 -12.83 -21.92 -4.25
N HIS A 61 -12.55 -22.71 -3.21
CA HIS A 61 -11.21 -23.24 -2.99
C HIS A 61 -10.80 -24.26 -4.07
N SER A 62 -11.71 -25.16 -4.47
CA SER A 62 -11.46 -26.14 -5.55
C SER A 62 -11.28 -25.48 -6.92
N GLN A 63 -11.90 -24.32 -7.13
CA GLN A 63 -11.73 -23.50 -8.34
C GLN A 63 -10.42 -22.68 -8.34
N GLY A 64 -9.54 -22.88 -7.35
CA GLY A 64 -8.24 -22.20 -7.26
C GLY A 64 -8.31 -20.79 -6.69
N GLN A 65 -9.44 -20.38 -6.10
CA GLN A 65 -9.53 -19.07 -5.48
C GLN A 65 -8.59 -19.00 -4.27
N ALA A 66 -7.75 -17.96 -4.23
CA ALA A 66 -6.75 -17.79 -3.18
C ALA A 66 -7.40 -17.70 -1.78
N SER A 67 -6.86 -18.41 -0.78
CA SER A 67 -7.36 -18.41 0.62
C SER A 67 -7.52 -16.99 1.19
N ARG A 68 -6.68 -16.03 0.76
CA ARG A 68 -6.80 -14.61 1.15
C ARG A 68 -8.08 -13.97 0.60
N SER A 69 -8.45 -14.27 -0.63
CA SER A 69 -9.67 -13.76 -1.26
C SER A 69 -10.89 -14.36 -0.57
N ILE A 70 -10.89 -15.67 -0.31
CA ILE A 70 -11.97 -16.35 0.41
C ILE A 70 -12.14 -15.76 1.82
N ALA A 71 -11.04 -15.50 2.54
CA ALA A 71 -11.10 -14.88 3.86
C ALA A 71 -11.69 -13.47 3.83
N ARG A 72 -11.39 -12.67 2.78
CA ARG A 72 -12.01 -11.35 2.59
C ARG A 72 -13.50 -11.47 2.29
N MET A 73 -13.89 -12.37 1.38
CA MET A 73 -15.31 -12.63 1.05
C MET A 73 -16.09 -13.02 2.31
N LEU A 74 -15.58 -13.93 3.11
CA LEU A 74 -16.22 -14.31 4.38
C LEU A 74 -16.32 -13.13 5.35
N SER A 75 -15.35 -12.21 5.36
CA SER A 75 -15.42 -11.00 6.17
C SER A 75 -16.51 -10.05 5.68
N ALA A 76 -16.64 -9.85 4.36
CA ALA A 76 -17.68 -9.03 3.76
C ALA A 76 -19.07 -9.62 4.05
N TRP A 77 -19.26 -10.91 3.81
CA TRP A 77 -20.53 -11.62 4.06
C TRP A 77 -20.91 -11.59 5.54
N ARG A 78 -19.95 -11.85 6.44
CA ARG A 78 -20.17 -11.81 7.88
C ARG A 78 -20.62 -10.42 8.34
N GLY A 79 -19.96 -9.37 7.85
CA GLY A 79 -20.35 -7.99 8.14
C GLY A 79 -21.75 -7.67 7.63
N PHE A 80 -22.10 -8.13 6.43
CA PHE A 80 -23.42 -7.95 5.84
C PHE A 80 -24.53 -8.67 6.62
N TYR A 81 -24.31 -9.93 7.00
CA TYR A 81 -25.29 -10.70 7.78
C TYR A 81 -25.47 -10.13 9.19
N LEU A 82 -24.40 -9.64 9.82
CA LEU A 82 -24.50 -8.93 11.11
C LEU A 82 -25.30 -7.64 10.98
N TRP A 83 -25.14 -6.91 9.90
CA TRP A 83 -25.91 -5.70 9.61
C TRP A 83 -27.38 -6.02 9.33
N LEU A 84 -27.66 -7.08 8.56
CA LEU A 84 -29.04 -7.55 8.31
C LEU A 84 -29.76 -7.95 9.62
N GLY A 85 -29.07 -8.59 10.56
CA GLY A 85 -29.63 -8.94 11.85
C GLY A 85 -29.84 -7.72 12.74
N ASN A 86 -28.80 -6.90 12.93
CA ASN A 86 -28.81 -5.82 13.91
C ASN A 86 -29.59 -4.59 13.46
N GLN A 87 -29.54 -4.25 12.17
CA GLN A 87 -30.13 -3.01 11.64
C GLN A 87 -31.46 -3.22 10.95
N LYS A 88 -31.70 -4.40 10.40
CA LYS A 88 -32.90 -4.70 9.60
C LYS A 88 -33.84 -5.73 10.26
N GLY A 89 -33.36 -6.49 11.22
CA GLY A 89 -34.13 -7.56 11.85
C GLY A 89 -34.51 -8.71 10.90
N LEU A 90 -33.80 -8.82 9.76
CA LEU A 90 -34.14 -9.78 8.69
C LEU A 90 -33.53 -11.17 8.91
N VAL A 91 -32.55 -11.28 9.79
CA VAL A 91 -31.82 -12.53 10.06
C VAL A 91 -31.62 -12.68 11.56
N ASN A 92 -32.12 -13.75 12.15
CA ASN A 92 -32.00 -14.01 13.58
C ASN A 92 -30.62 -14.58 13.95
N LYS A 93 -30.02 -15.40 13.08
CA LYS A 93 -28.72 -16.03 13.29
C LYS A 93 -27.91 -15.98 12.00
N SER A 94 -26.68 -15.47 12.09
CA SER A 94 -25.78 -15.43 10.94
C SER A 94 -25.34 -16.84 10.53
N PRO A 95 -25.47 -17.23 9.27
CA PRO A 95 -25.00 -18.53 8.78
C PRO A 95 -23.46 -18.63 8.75
N LEU A 96 -22.75 -17.54 9.06
CA LEU A 96 -21.30 -17.47 9.02
C LEU A 96 -20.63 -17.57 10.39
N SER A 97 -21.38 -17.77 11.48
CA SER A 97 -20.85 -17.78 12.86
C SER A 97 -19.70 -18.77 13.04
N ASP A 98 -19.81 -19.97 12.49
CA ASP A 98 -18.86 -21.07 12.65
C ASP A 98 -17.99 -21.35 11.42
N ILE A 99 -18.08 -20.49 10.39
CA ILE A 99 -17.35 -20.66 9.14
C ILE A 99 -15.95 -20.06 9.28
N LYS A 100 -14.94 -20.90 9.11
CA LYS A 100 -13.53 -20.48 9.10
C LYS A 100 -13.01 -20.42 7.66
N ALA A 101 -12.19 -19.43 7.37
CA ALA A 101 -11.48 -19.37 6.10
C ALA A 101 -10.46 -20.52 6.00
N PRO A 102 -10.16 -21.01 4.78
CA PRO A 102 -9.09 -21.97 4.58
C PRO A 102 -7.78 -21.49 5.19
N LYS A 103 -7.04 -22.41 5.84
CA LYS A 103 -5.73 -22.08 6.43
C LYS A 103 -4.81 -21.52 5.36
N ARG A 104 -4.11 -20.45 5.70
CA ARG A 104 -3.08 -19.88 4.84
C ARG A 104 -1.76 -20.57 5.14
N ASN A 105 -1.09 -21.06 4.12
CA ASN A 105 0.36 -21.15 4.19
C ASN A 105 0.87 -19.71 4.14
N LYS A 106 1.24 -19.17 5.30
CA LYS A 106 1.95 -17.88 5.39
C LYS A 106 3.45 -18.19 5.30
N PRO A 107 4.08 -18.10 4.13
CA PRO A 107 5.52 -17.90 4.17
C PRO A 107 5.73 -16.59 4.95
N LEU A 108 6.59 -16.64 5.96
CA LEU A 108 7.02 -15.42 6.64
C LEU A 108 7.51 -14.45 5.55
N PRO A 109 7.04 -13.21 5.52
CA PRO A 109 7.56 -12.22 4.58
C PRO A 109 9.04 -12.08 4.90
N LYS A 110 9.89 -12.62 4.02
CA LYS A 110 11.34 -12.47 4.15
C LYS A 110 11.68 -11.03 3.76
N ALA A 111 12.21 -10.26 4.72
CA ALA A 111 12.88 -9.02 4.38
C ALA A 111 14.05 -9.35 3.43
N LEU A 112 14.37 -8.46 2.50
CA LEU A 112 15.62 -8.54 1.76
C LEU A 112 16.77 -8.33 2.74
N SER A 113 17.90 -8.99 2.55
CA SER A 113 19.11 -8.59 3.26
C SER A 113 19.57 -7.20 2.77
N VAL A 114 20.51 -6.58 3.48
CA VAL A 114 21.07 -5.28 3.07
C VAL A 114 21.67 -5.38 1.68
N GLU A 115 22.43 -6.44 1.41
CA GLU A 115 23.08 -6.70 0.13
C GLU A 115 22.06 -6.89 -0.99
N GLN A 116 20.98 -7.63 -0.73
CA GLN A 116 19.89 -7.82 -1.69
C GLN A 116 19.14 -6.51 -1.99
N ALA A 117 18.90 -5.68 -0.97
CA ALA A 117 18.28 -4.39 -1.17
C ALA A 117 19.18 -3.45 -1.98
N ILE A 118 20.49 -3.43 -1.71
CA ILE A 118 21.48 -2.67 -2.47
C ILE A 118 21.55 -3.19 -3.91
N SER A 119 21.62 -4.52 -4.13
CA SER A 119 21.63 -5.12 -5.46
C SER A 119 20.40 -4.75 -6.28
N LEU A 120 19.22 -4.68 -5.65
CA LEU A 120 18.00 -4.23 -6.32
C LEU A 120 18.11 -2.78 -6.79
N VAL A 121 18.58 -1.87 -5.91
CA VAL A 121 18.81 -0.47 -6.24
C VAL A 121 19.83 -0.32 -7.37
N GLU A 122 20.95 -1.01 -7.29
CA GLU A 122 21.99 -0.99 -8.31
C GLU A 122 21.49 -1.54 -9.65
N SER A 123 20.63 -2.54 -9.64
CA SER A 123 20.03 -3.07 -10.87
C SER A 123 19.17 -2.04 -11.59
N ALA A 124 18.55 -1.11 -10.85
CA ALA A 124 17.83 0.03 -11.41
C ALA A 124 18.78 1.07 -12.04
N ASN A 125 20.06 1.11 -11.60
CA ASN A 125 21.07 2.04 -12.10
C ASN A 125 21.83 1.49 -13.32
N LYS A 126 21.91 0.15 -13.47
CA LYS A 126 22.71 -0.45 -14.54
C LYS A 126 22.20 -0.04 -15.92
N GLU A 127 23.08 0.54 -16.69
CA GLU A 127 22.83 0.87 -18.09
C GLU A 127 22.62 -0.40 -18.91
N SER A 128 21.49 -0.46 -19.58
CA SER A 128 21.27 -1.37 -20.69
C SER A 128 21.12 -0.51 -21.94
N ILE A 129 21.82 -0.83 -22.99
CA ILE A 129 21.78 -0.10 -24.27
C ILE A 129 20.34 0.04 -24.80
N GLN A 130 19.43 -0.85 -24.37
CA GLN A 130 18.01 -0.86 -24.76
C GLN A 130 17.07 -0.32 -23.67
N ALA A 131 17.57 0.08 -22.49
CA ALA A 131 16.72 0.53 -21.40
C ALA A 131 16.26 1.96 -21.65
N ASP A 132 14.96 2.14 -21.55
CA ASP A 132 14.31 3.44 -21.59
C ASP A 132 14.80 4.34 -20.44
N VAL A 133 15.49 5.41 -20.78
CA VAL A 133 16.12 6.35 -19.84
C VAL A 133 15.08 6.93 -18.86
N PHE A 134 13.88 7.25 -19.36
CA PHE A 134 12.77 7.75 -18.54
C PHE A 134 12.34 6.71 -17.49
N LEU A 135 12.10 5.47 -17.90
CA LEU A 135 11.67 4.40 -16.98
C LEU A 135 12.76 4.10 -15.96
N ARG A 136 14.03 4.09 -16.39
CA ARG A 136 15.17 3.86 -15.51
C ARG A 136 15.28 4.92 -14.43
N ALA A 137 15.26 6.21 -14.80
CA ALA A 137 15.36 7.30 -13.84
C ALA A 137 14.20 7.28 -12.84
N ARG A 138 12.98 7.05 -13.32
CA ARG A 138 11.79 6.92 -12.47
C ARG A 138 11.88 5.75 -11.51
N ASP A 139 12.21 4.57 -12.03
CA ASP A 139 12.19 3.33 -11.26
C ASP A 139 13.32 3.32 -10.22
N ARG A 140 14.49 3.91 -10.54
CA ARG A 140 15.56 4.17 -9.59
C ARG A 140 15.07 5.04 -8.43
N ALA A 141 14.47 6.20 -8.74
CA ALA A 141 13.96 7.11 -7.72
C ALA A 141 12.89 6.45 -6.84
N ILE A 142 12.02 5.62 -7.43
CA ILE A 142 10.98 4.86 -6.71
C ILE A 142 11.61 3.83 -5.76
N VAL A 143 12.58 3.03 -6.22
CA VAL A 143 13.20 1.99 -5.40
C VAL A 143 13.99 2.59 -4.25
N GLU A 144 14.79 3.64 -4.54
CA GLU A 144 15.54 4.37 -3.52
C GLU A 144 14.60 4.96 -2.45
N LEU A 145 13.52 5.64 -2.86
CA LEU A 145 12.61 6.26 -1.91
C LEU A 145 11.82 5.23 -1.09
N LEU A 146 11.35 4.14 -1.71
CA LEU A 146 10.67 3.06 -0.99
C LEU A 146 11.56 2.41 0.06
N TYR A 147 12.82 2.17 -0.29
CA TYR A 147 13.78 1.55 0.63
C TYR A 147 14.29 2.54 1.67
N SER A 148 14.54 3.79 1.30
CA SER A 148 15.03 4.83 2.19
C SER A 148 14.00 5.24 3.26
N SER A 149 12.72 5.34 2.90
CA SER A 149 11.70 5.92 3.79
C SER A 149 10.60 4.94 4.19
N GLY A 150 10.67 3.70 3.74
CA GLY A 150 9.70 2.66 4.10
C GLY A 150 8.25 2.99 3.78
N LEU A 151 7.98 3.77 2.74
CA LEU A 151 6.64 4.21 2.35
C LEU A 151 5.75 3.04 1.90
N ARG A 152 4.43 3.18 2.11
CA ARG A 152 3.47 2.32 1.41
C ARG A 152 3.40 2.74 -0.06
N LEU A 153 3.12 1.80 -0.97
CA LEU A 153 2.99 2.13 -2.40
C LEU A 153 1.94 3.22 -2.66
N SER A 154 0.82 3.22 -1.94
CA SER A 154 -0.20 4.25 -2.06
C SER A 154 0.27 5.62 -1.57
N GLU A 155 1.11 5.67 -0.54
CA GLU A 155 1.73 6.89 -0.05
C GLU A 155 2.73 7.44 -1.08
N LEU A 156 3.62 6.60 -1.59
CA LEU A 156 4.54 6.96 -2.68
C LEU A 156 3.82 7.55 -3.90
N LEU A 157 2.77 6.87 -4.36
CA LEU A 157 1.99 7.31 -5.52
C LEU A 157 1.16 8.57 -5.24
N GLY A 158 0.88 8.88 -3.98
CA GLY A 158 0.19 10.09 -3.56
C GLY A 158 1.08 11.31 -3.42
N ILE A 159 2.41 11.18 -3.60
CA ILE A 159 3.34 12.30 -3.51
C ILE A 159 3.15 13.21 -4.71
N ASP A 160 3.10 14.51 -4.43
CA ASP A 160 3.06 15.60 -5.40
C ASP A 160 4.40 16.36 -5.42
N LEU A 161 4.59 17.19 -6.45
CA LEU A 161 5.79 18.03 -6.61
C LEU A 161 5.91 19.09 -5.52
N SER A 162 4.76 19.61 -5.07
CA SER A 162 4.66 20.64 -4.04
C SER A 162 3.39 20.45 -3.22
N PRO A 163 3.34 20.96 -1.98
CA PRO A 163 2.12 21.00 -1.21
C PRO A 163 1.08 21.88 -1.91
N THR A 164 -0.06 21.29 -2.22
CA THR A 164 -1.18 21.98 -2.86
C THR A 164 -2.44 21.72 -2.06
N GLU A 165 -3.19 22.77 -1.77
CA GLU A 165 -4.49 22.68 -1.12
C GLU A 165 -5.48 23.58 -1.85
N THR A 166 -6.31 22.98 -2.70
CA THR A 166 -7.37 23.64 -3.45
C THR A 166 -8.70 22.93 -3.16
N LYS A 167 -9.81 23.50 -3.63
CA LYS A 167 -11.13 22.85 -3.53
C LYS A 167 -11.19 21.51 -4.29
N GLU A 168 -10.37 21.36 -5.32
CA GLU A 168 -10.39 20.23 -6.26
C GLU A 168 -9.30 19.21 -5.94
N HIS A 169 -8.18 19.64 -5.35
CA HIS A 169 -7.03 18.79 -5.04
C HIS A 169 -6.37 19.18 -3.73
N SER A 170 -6.10 18.17 -2.90
CA SER A 170 -5.29 18.28 -1.70
C SER A 170 -4.17 17.25 -1.77
N SER A 171 -2.92 17.71 -1.66
CA SER A 171 -1.74 16.84 -1.74
C SER A 171 -1.73 15.82 -0.61
N ALA A 172 -1.61 14.54 -0.97
CA ALA A 172 -1.48 13.45 -0.01
C ALA A 172 -0.04 13.33 0.54
N GLY A 173 0.94 13.99 -0.09
CA GLY A 173 2.32 14.06 0.36
C GLY A 173 3.16 14.89 -0.58
N TRP A 174 4.34 15.30 -0.12
CA TRP A 174 5.38 16.00 -0.89
C TRP A 174 6.75 15.76 -0.27
N ILE A 175 7.80 16.16 -0.99
CA ILE A 175 9.18 16.04 -0.51
C ILE A 175 9.74 17.43 -0.24
N ASP A 176 10.31 17.62 0.93
CA ASP A 176 11.18 18.75 1.27
C ASP A 176 12.63 18.33 0.99
N PHE A 177 13.20 18.87 -0.09
CA PHE A 177 14.54 18.56 -0.54
C PHE A 177 15.63 19.24 0.31
N GLU A 178 15.30 20.34 1.00
CA GLU A 178 16.24 21.07 1.88
C GLU A 178 16.32 20.37 3.23
N ALA A 179 15.18 20.00 3.81
CA ALA A 179 15.13 19.26 5.06
C ALA A 179 15.49 17.77 4.90
N GLY A 180 15.46 17.23 3.68
CA GLY A 180 15.68 15.81 3.45
C GLY A 180 14.53 14.94 3.97
N GLU A 181 13.29 15.37 3.75
CA GLU A 181 12.12 14.78 4.36
C GLU A 181 11.00 14.50 3.34
N VAL A 182 10.22 13.46 3.60
CA VAL A 182 8.96 13.22 2.89
C VAL A 182 7.79 13.29 3.87
N MET A 183 6.83 14.16 3.57
CA MET A 183 5.56 14.22 4.28
C MET A 183 4.52 13.37 3.56
N VAL A 184 3.82 12.50 4.28
CA VAL A 184 2.79 11.63 3.72
C VAL A 184 1.54 11.56 4.60
N LEU A 185 0.40 11.36 3.94
CA LEU A 185 -0.88 11.15 4.58
C LEU A 185 -1.09 9.65 4.82
N GLY A 186 -1.04 9.24 6.07
CA GLY A 186 -1.24 7.85 6.48
C GLY A 186 -2.71 7.46 6.62
N LYS A 187 -2.93 6.25 7.12
CA LYS A 187 -4.27 5.74 7.43
C LYS A 187 -4.96 6.65 8.48
N GLY A 188 -6.23 6.99 8.24
CA GLY A 188 -7.00 7.86 9.12
C GLY A 188 -6.70 9.36 8.94
N LYS A 189 -6.16 9.75 7.78
CA LYS A 189 -5.81 11.14 7.43
C LYS A 189 -4.79 11.79 8.38
N LYS A 190 -3.98 11.00 9.07
CA LYS A 190 -2.87 11.52 9.90
C LYS A 190 -1.65 11.73 9.02
N ARG A 191 -1.11 12.95 9.01
CA ARG A 191 0.17 13.27 8.36
C ARG A 191 1.33 12.77 9.23
N ARG A 192 2.39 12.31 8.58
CA ARG A 192 3.68 12.02 9.22
C ARG A 192 4.81 12.42 8.30
N THR A 193 5.92 12.77 8.91
CA THR A 193 7.19 13.07 8.24
C THR A 193 8.14 11.89 8.40
N VAL A 194 8.86 11.55 7.34
CA VAL A 194 9.84 10.46 7.34
C VAL A 194 11.13 10.98 6.70
N PRO A 195 12.32 10.71 7.27
CA PRO A 195 13.58 11.06 6.64
C PRO A 195 13.76 10.40 5.28
N VAL A 196 14.46 11.10 4.38
CA VAL A 196 14.85 10.62 3.06
C VAL A 196 16.36 10.64 2.95
N GLY A 197 16.98 9.49 2.70
CA GLY A 197 18.43 9.39 2.59
C GLY A 197 18.99 10.11 1.35
N GLU A 198 20.23 10.55 1.43
CA GLU A 198 20.91 11.35 0.40
C GLU A 198 20.87 10.67 -0.98
N ALA A 199 21.05 9.34 -1.05
CA ALA A 199 20.98 8.60 -2.29
C ALA A 199 19.58 8.67 -2.97
N ALA A 200 18.51 8.64 -2.16
CA ALA A 200 17.15 8.79 -2.65
C ALA A 200 16.89 10.23 -3.11
N LEU A 201 17.37 11.24 -2.38
CA LEU A 201 17.27 12.65 -2.78
C LEU A 201 17.99 12.90 -4.11
N GLN A 202 19.15 12.33 -4.30
CA GLN A 202 19.90 12.43 -5.55
C GLN A 202 19.15 11.78 -6.71
N ALA A 203 18.64 10.56 -6.52
CA ALA A 203 17.85 9.87 -7.54
C ALA A 203 16.56 10.64 -7.90
N LEU A 204 15.95 11.29 -6.91
CA LEU A 204 14.76 12.13 -7.11
C LEU A 204 15.09 13.39 -7.91
N LYS A 205 16.23 14.05 -7.64
CA LYS A 205 16.67 15.21 -8.43
C LYS A 205 16.90 14.84 -9.89
N GLU A 206 17.57 13.72 -10.16
CA GLU A 206 17.77 13.19 -11.52
C GLU A 206 16.44 12.85 -12.20
N TRP A 207 15.50 12.25 -11.44
CA TRP A 207 14.16 11.98 -11.93
C TRP A 207 13.39 13.25 -12.29
N LEU A 208 13.45 14.30 -11.48
CA LEU A 208 12.76 15.56 -11.74
C LEU A 208 13.22 16.22 -13.05
N VAL A 209 14.52 16.18 -13.34
CA VAL A 209 15.06 16.67 -14.64
C VAL A 209 14.47 15.87 -15.80
N MET A 210 14.44 14.54 -15.69
CA MET A 210 13.88 13.67 -16.74
C MET A 210 12.37 13.85 -16.87
N ARG A 211 11.65 13.96 -15.76
CA ARG A 211 10.21 14.14 -15.70
C ARG A 211 9.75 15.40 -16.41
N ALA A 212 10.51 16.49 -16.32
CA ALA A 212 10.18 17.77 -16.95
C ALA A 212 9.96 17.66 -18.47
N ASN A 213 10.68 16.75 -19.13
CA ASN A 213 10.56 16.51 -20.57
C ASN A 213 9.27 15.75 -20.97
N TYR A 214 8.56 15.17 -20.00
CA TYR A 214 7.35 14.37 -20.21
C TYR A 214 6.12 14.97 -19.51
N ALA A 215 6.27 16.12 -18.85
CA ALA A 215 5.13 16.80 -18.26
C ALA A 215 4.20 17.30 -19.37
N SER A 216 2.91 16.98 -19.25
CA SER A 216 1.90 17.49 -20.20
C SER A 216 1.87 19.02 -20.17
N THR A 217 1.72 19.63 -21.33
CA THR A 217 1.52 21.09 -21.49
C THR A 217 0.07 21.50 -21.22
N GLU A 218 -0.84 20.56 -21.03
CA GLU A 218 -2.23 20.85 -20.67
C GLU A 218 -2.35 21.42 -19.25
N LYS A 219 -3.31 22.35 -19.07
CA LYS A 219 -3.49 23.14 -17.82
C LYS A 219 -3.71 22.36 -16.53
N GLU A 220 -4.05 21.10 -16.58
CA GLU A 220 -3.95 20.19 -15.46
C GLU A 220 -2.49 19.74 -15.33
N VAL A 221 -1.64 20.64 -14.86
CA VAL A 221 -0.28 20.29 -14.43
C VAL A 221 -0.42 19.16 -13.43
N ILE A 222 -0.06 17.97 -13.89
CA ILE A 222 -0.12 16.82 -13.02
C ILE A 222 0.89 17.03 -11.91
N GLN A 223 0.39 17.36 -10.74
CA GLN A 223 1.19 17.58 -9.53
C GLN A 223 1.94 16.30 -9.11
N ALA A 224 1.53 15.14 -9.65
CA ALA A 224 2.12 13.87 -9.28
C ALA A 224 3.65 13.85 -9.45
N LEU A 225 4.38 13.50 -8.40
CA LEU A 225 5.83 13.31 -8.47
C LEU A 225 6.19 12.21 -9.47
N PHE A 226 5.52 11.06 -9.42
CA PHE A 226 5.78 9.93 -10.31
C PHE A 226 4.71 9.82 -11.40
N ILE A 227 5.15 9.95 -12.66
CA ILE A 227 4.29 9.91 -13.84
C ILE A 227 4.67 8.75 -14.78
N ASN A 228 3.77 8.42 -15.69
CA ASN A 228 4.04 7.57 -16.85
C ASN A 228 4.48 8.43 -18.06
N LYS A 229 4.81 7.78 -19.17
CA LYS A 229 5.22 8.49 -20.40
C LYS A 229 4.14 9.39 -21.02
N GLN A 230 2.89 9.18 -20.67
CA GLN A 230 1.76 10.01 -21.09
C GLN A 230 1.53 11.21 -20.14
N GLY A 231 2.45 11.47 -19.23
CA GLY A 231 2.33 12.54 -18.24
C GLY A 231 1.31 12.29 -17.12
N LYS A 232 0.66 11.12 -17.05
CA LYS A 232 -0.34 10.78 -16.02
C LYS A 232 0.33 10.14 -14.80
N ARG A 233 -0.27 10.29 -13.61
CA ARG A 233 0.21 9.64 -12.37
C ARG A 233 0.45 8.15 -12.61
N ALA A 234 1.61 7.65 -12.15
CA ALA A 234 1.97 6.26 -12.27
C ALA A 234 0.97 5.34 -11.54
N SER A 235 0.67 4.18 -12.13
CA SER A 235 -0.24 3.22 -11.51
C SER A 235 0.49 2.25 -10.57
N ALA A 236 -0.21 1.81 -9.51
CA ALA A 236 0.31 0.81 -8.58
C ALA A 236 0.72 -0.48 -9.31
N ARG A 237 -0.06 -0.90 -10.30
CA ARG A 237 0.20 -2.11 -11.10
C ARG A 237 1.50 -1.99 -11.89
N THR A 238 1.70 -0.86 -12.55
CA THR A 238 2.92 -0.60 -13.32
C THR A 238 4.16 -0.65 -12.44
N ILE A 239 4.13 0.03 -11.27
CA ILE A 239 5.27 0.03 -10.35
C ILE A 239 5.55 -1.37 -9.80
N GLN A 240 4.53 -2.14 -9.46
CA GLN A 240 4.70 -3.53 -9.01
C GLN A 240 5.33 -4.41 -10.08
N GLN A 241 4.93 -4.27 -11.34
CA GLN A 241 5.51 -5.01 -12.47
C GLN A 241 6.97 -4.65 -12.69
N HIS A 242 7.31 -3.34 -12.63
CA HIS A 242 8.68 -2.88 -12.77
C HIS A 242 9.58 -3.35 -11.63
N LEU A 243 9.11 -3.31 -10.38
CA LEU A 243 9.85 -3.86 -9.24
C LEU A 243 10.11 -5.37 -9.39
N ALA A 244 9.13 -6.12 -9.87
CA ALA A 244 9.31 -7.55 -10.15
C ALA A 244 10.34 -7.80 -11.24
N ALA A 245 10.33 -7.01 -12.31
CA ALA A 245 11.33 -7.11 -13.40
C ALA A 245 12.73 -6.73 -12.91
N LEU A 246 12.85 -5.68 -12.08
CA LEU A 246 14.13 -5.30 -11.47
C LEU A 246 14.69 -6.38 -10.54
N ALA A 247 13.82 -7.07 -9.78
CA ALA A 247 14.24 -8.17 -8.92
C ALA A 247 14.83 -9.33 -9.73
N VAL A 248 14.21 -9.68 -10.87
CA VAL A 248 14.75 -10.69 -11.79
C VAL A 248 16.09 -10.24 -12.35
N LYS A 249 16.21 -8.99 -12.80
CA LYS A 249 17.44 -8.40 -13.30
C LYS A 249 18.57 -8.38 -12.26
N ALA A 250 18.21 -8.17 -10.99
CA ALA A 250 19.13 -8.20 -9.85
C ALA A 250 19.53 -9.64 -9.44
N GLY A 251 19.00 -10.68 -10.07
CA GLY A 251 19.24 -12.07 -9.70
C GLY A 251 18.64 -12.47 -8.34
N LEU A 252 17.62 -11.77 -7.88
CA LEU A 252 17.02 -12.06 -6.58
C LEU A 252 16.10 -13.28 -6.67
N PRO A 253 16.20 -14.23 -5.71
CA PRO A 253 15.47 -15.50 -5.74
C PRO A 253 13.99 -15.38 -5.36
N THR A 254 13.46 -14.16 -5.25
CA THR A 254 12.12 -13.91 -4.75
C THR A 254 11.44 -12.76 -5.49
N HIS A 255 10.11 -12.83 -5.54
CA HIS A 255 9.28 -11.72 -6.03
C HIS A 255 9.36 -10.53 -5.08
N VAL A 256 10.03 -9.45 -5.51
CA VAL A 256 10.08 -8.22 -4.75
C VAL A 256 8.81 -7.40 -5.00
N HIS A 257 8.24 -6.89 -3.94
CA HIS A 257 7.08 -6.00 -3.96
C HIS A 257 7.24 -4.86 -2.92
N PRO A 258 6.51 -3.74 -3.03
CA PRO A 258 6.72 -2.57 -2.18
C PRO A 258 6.67 -2.84 -0.67
N HIS A 259 5.79 -3.75 -0.22
CA HIS A 259 5.73 -4.13 1.20
C HIS A 259 7.00 -4.84 1.70
N MET A 260 7.72 -5.52 0.81
CA MET A 260 8.97 -6.18 1.13
C MET A 260 10.08 -5.15 1.37
N LEU A 261 10.18 -4.12 0.50
CA LEU A 261 11.10 -3.00 0.71
C LEU A 261 10.83 -2.25 2.00
N ARG A 262 9.57 -1.99 2.30
CA ARG A 262 9.16 -1.40 3.58
C ARG A 262 9.51 -2.29 4.78
N HIS A 263 9.36 -3.60 4.66
CA HIS A 263 9.75 -4.54 5.72
C HIS A 263 11.27 -4.58 5.89
N SER A 264 12.03 -4.55 4.79
CA SER A 264 13.49 -4.46 4.83
C SER A 264 13.96 -3.16 5.49
N PHE A 265 13.39 -2.00 5.11
CA PHE A 265 13.61 -0.74 5.81
C PHE A 265 13.41 -0.88 7.32
N ALA A 266 12.23 -1.39 7.74
CA ALA A 266 11.91 -1.56 9.14
C ALA A 266 12.92 -2.44 9.89
N SER A 267 13.27 -3.59 9.28
CA SER A 267 14.21 -4.55 9.87
C SER A 267 15.63 -3.97 9.98
N HIS A 268 16.11 -3.29 8.93
CA HIS A 268 17.47 -2.76 8.90
C HIS A 268 17.62 -1.58 9.84
N VAL A 269 16.67 -0.65 9.89
CA VAL A 269 16.70 0.46 10.84
C VAL A 269 16.58 -0.06 12.26
N LEU A 270 15.71 -1.03 12.54
CA LEU A 270 15.58 -1.61 13.87
C LEU A 270 16.83 -2.34 14.33
N GLN A 271 17.45 -3.14 13.45
CA GLN A 271 18.70 -3.88 13.77
C GLN A 271 19.85 -2.95 14.11
N SER A 272 19.93 -1.81 13.44
CA SER A 272 21.05 -0.86 13.61
C SER A 272 20.80 0.17 14.71
N SER A 273 19.55 0.65 14.89
CA SER A 273 19.22 1.65 15.92
C SER A 273 18.85 1.02 17.27
N GLY A 274 18.31 -0.19 17.27
CA GLY A 274 17.66 -0.78 18.45
C GLY A 274 16.36 -0.09 18.88
N ASP A 275 15.93 0.94 18.17
CA ASP A 275 14.79 1.78 18.54
C ASP A 275 13.52 1.37 17.81
N LEU A 276 12.77 0.44 18.43
CA LEU A 276 11.49 -0.03 17.91
C LEU A 276 10.44 1.10 17.82
N ARG A 277 10.51 2.08 18.74
CA ARG A 277 9.54 3.17 18.78
C ARG A 277 9.75 4.11 17.59
N ALA A 278 10.99 4.54 17.35
CA ALA A 278 11.34 5.35 16.17
C ALA A 278 10.88 4.66 14.86
N VAL A 279 11.15 3.35 14.71
CA VAL A 279 10.72 2.60 13.53
C VAL A 279 9.19 2.56 13.40
N GLN A 280 8.45 2.34 14.48
CA GLN A 280 6.99 2.34 14.46
C GLN A 280 6.41 3.71 14.06
N GLU A 281 7.01 4.79 14.54
CA GLU A 281 6.61 6.15 14.21
C GLU A 281 6.87 6.48 12.73
N MET A 282 8.09 6.18 12.22
CA MET A 282 8.41 6.32 10.79
C MET A 282 7.44 5.54 9.90
N LEU A 283 7.04 4.35 10.32
CA LEU A 283 6.12 3.51 9.57
C LEU A 283 4.64 3.96 9.72
N GLY A 284 4.29 4.76 10.72
CA GLY A 284 2.91 5.15 10.99
C GLY A 284 2.03 3.96 11.34
N HIS A 285 2.46 3.14 12.30
CA HIS A 285 1.67 2.05 12.84
C HIS A 285 0.67 2.61 13.86
N ALA A 286 -0.63 2.43 13.61
CA ALA A 286 -1.74 3.00 14.37
C ALA A 286 -1.98 2.37 15.77
N SER A 287 -1.09 1.54 16.25
CA SER A 287 -1.28 0.78 17.50
C SER A 287 -0.30 1.22 18.58
N ILE A 288 -0.46 2.41 19.08
CA ILE A 288 -0.27 2.75 20.50
C ILE A 288 -1.13 4.01 20.75
N THR A 289 -1.97 3.90 21.75
CA THR A 289 -2.87 4.91 22.27
C THR A 289 -2.09 6.14 22.74
N SER A 290 -2.00 7.15 21.89
CA SER A 290 -2.00 8.56 22.33
C SER A 290 -1.83 9.50 21.13
N THR A 291 -2.62 10.54 21.12
CA THR A 291 -2.48 11.71 20.27
C THR A 291 -1.24 12.47 20.73
N GLN A 292 -0.06 12.04 20.26
CA GLN A 292 1.14 12.85 20.41
C GLN A 292 1.22 13.80 19.23
N ILE A 293 1.16 15.09 19.56
CA ILE A 293 1.52 16.16 18.64
C ILE A 293 3.03 16.01 18.44
N TYR A 294 3.46 15.65 17.22
CA TYR A 294 4.86 15.57 16.87
C TYR A 294 5.50 16.94 17.02
N THR A 295 6.47 17.05 17.91
CA THR A 295 7.28 18.25 18.06
C THR A 295 8.51 18.17 17.16
N ALA A 296 9.15 19.31 16.88
CA ALA A 296 10.41 19.34 16.14
C ALA A 296 11.51 18.47 16.81
N LEU A 297 11.41 18.30 18.14
CA LEU A 297 12.33 17.45 18.92
C LEU A 297 12.16 15.96 18.60
N ASP A 298 10.93 15.50 18.42
CA ASP A 298 10.61 14.09 18.05
C ASP A 298 11.20 13.77 16.68
N PHE A 299 11.11 14.74 15.74
CA PHE A 299 11.66 14.56 14.40
C PHE A 299 13.19 14.50 14.40
N GLN A 300 13.89 15.33 15.18
CA GLN A 300 15.35 15.27 15.30
C GLN A 300 15.81 13.90 15.80
N HIS A 301 15.11 13.33 16.77
CA HIS A 301 15.41 11.98 17.26
C HIS A 301 15.21 10.91 16.18
N LEU A 302 14.13 11.00 15.39
CA LEU A 302 13.87 10.10 14.27
C LEU A 302 14.96 10.21 13.18
N ALA A 303 15.36 11.43 12.84
CA ALA A 303 16.42 11.69 11.87
C ALA A 303 17.78 11.14 12.34
N GLN A 304 18.13 11.32 13.62
CA GLN A 304 19.35 10.76 14.19
C GLN A 304 19.36 9.23 14.18
N ALA A 305 18.24 8.60 14.60
CA ALA A 305 18.09 7.15 14.55
C ALA A 305 18.20 6.60 13.12
N TYR A 306 17.65 7.34 12.15
CA TYR A 306 17.77 7.01 10.73
C TYR A 306 19.20 7.13 10.22
N ASP A 307 19.87 8.25 10.48
CA ASP A 307 21.23 8.54 10.01
C ASP A 307 22.28 7.56 10.56
N LEU A 308 22.06 7.07 11.77
CA LEU A 308 22.93 6.07 12.38
C LEU A 308 22.68 4.66 11.85
N ALA A 309 21.46 4.37 11.43
CA ALA A 309 20.99 3.02 11.25
C ALA A 309 20.76 2.61 9.78
N HIS A 310 20.33 3.53 8.91
CA HIS A 310 19.93 3.16 7.56
C HIS A 310 21.12 3.12 6.60
N PRO A 311 21.34 2.01 5.84
CA PRO A 311 22.48 1.84 4.94
C PRO A 311 22.62 2.90 3.84
N ARG A 312 21.53 3.60 3.51
CA ARG A 312 21.46 4.64 2.47
C ARG A 312 21.23 6.04 3.02
N ALA A 313 21.38 6.25 4.32
CA ALA A 313 21.23 7.57 4.95
C ALA A 313 22.27 8.56 4.42
N LYS A 314 23.54 8.14 4.37
CA LYS A 314 24.66 8.96 3.90
C LYS A 314 25.35 8.29 2.72
N ASN A 315 25.77 9.07 1.73
CA ASN A 315 26.72 8.58 0.73
C ASN A 315 28.04 8.28 1.45
N LYS A 316 28.52 7.04 1.37
CA LYS A 316 29.92 6.77 1.72
C LYS A 316 30.78 7.61 0.77
N LYS A 317 31.23 8.79 1.21
CA LYS A 317 32.37 9.42 0.59
C LYS A 317 33.51 8.40 0.73
N SER A 318 33.99 7.91 -0.40
CA SER A 318 35.22 7.11 -0.52
C SER A 318 36.28 7.76 0.35
N GLN A 319 36.74 7.02 1.35
CA GLN A 319 38.10 7.22 1.89
C GLN A 319 39.08 6.68 0.90
#